data_d4989fb143a9121b9d35ee01652c317e
#
_entry.id   d4989fb143a9121b9d35ee01652c317e
#
_cell.length_a   1.000
_cell.length_b   1.000
_cell.length_c   1.000
_cell.angle_alpha   90.00
_cell.angle_beta   90.00
_cell.angle_gamma   90.00
#
_symmetry.space_group_name_H-M   'P 1'
#
loop_
_entity.id
_entity.type
_entity.pdbx_description
1 polymer ?
#
loop_
_entity_poly.entity_id
_entity_poly.type
_entity_poly.pdbx_seq_one_letter_code
_entity_poly.pdbx_strand_id
1 'polypeptide(L)'
;MIEKVTASNIGAIANPAFRDYARRYVDIEEGFRESVVAFGVPFAEAADESGREATVAALASRGLHVLNDGKSLAAGWQSSACETCRLGLGTETFVMTLACPRCCFFCFNPNQADFDGRAAGPRDVAAQLEARARAGARYTHVALTGGEPLLYPDETVAFFRRARELFPGVHARLYTSGSGLTDEALGRLRDAGLAEIRFSVKTDGGPSDIERTLGLIKKAVGAIPDV
;
A
#
# COMPACT_ATOMS: atom_id res chain seq x y z
N MET A 1 6.24 26.05 1.05
CA MET A 1 6.24 24.55 1.18
C MET A 1 7.33 24.03 0.26
N ILE A 2 8.16 23.10 0.69
CA ILE A 2 9.19 22.51 -0.19
C ILE A 2 8.49 21.43 -1.02
N GLU A 3 8.33 21.65 -2.32
CA GLU A 3 7.68 20.68 -3.22
C GLU A 3 8.62 19.53 -3.60
N LYS A 4 9.91 19.85 -3.76
CA LYS A 4 10.95 18.88 -4.04
C LYS A 4 12.19 19.22 -3.21
N VAL A 5 12.76 18.22 -2.55
CA VAL A 5 14.05 18.38 -1.84
C VAL A 5 15.19 18.24 -2.84
N THR A 6 16.10 19.21 -2.82
CA THR A 6 17.28 19.27 -3.69
C THR A 6 18.51 19.60 -2.85
N ALA A 7 19.70 19.45 -3.41
CA ALA A 7 20.94 19.85 -2.75
C ALA A 7 20.92 21.33 -2.31
N SER A 8 20.23 22.21 -3.05
CA SER A 8 20.18 23.65 -2.75
C SER A 8 19.21 24.01 -1.61
N ASN A 9 18.14 23.24 -1.36
CA ASN A 9 17.12 23.57 -0.36
C ASN A 9 17.08 22.62 0.85
N ILE A 10 17.84 21.55 0.85
CA ILE A 10 17.88 20.54 1.91
C ILE A 10 18.22 21.14 3.29
N GLY A 11 18.98 22.25 3.32
CA GLY A 11 19.30 22.98 4.54
C GLY A 11 18.09 23.54 5.28
N ALA A 12 16.97 23.74 4.59
CA ALA A 12 15.72 24.23 5.18
C ALA A 12 14.99 23.19 6.04
N ILE A 13 15.39 21.92 5.98
CA ILE A 13 14.84 20.85 6.83
C ILE A 13 15.40 21.02 8.24
N ALA A 14 14.54 21.38 9.19
CA ALA A 14 14.94 21.68 10.56
C ALA A 14 15.43 20.43 11.32
N ASN A 15 14.79 19.27 11.14
CA ASN A 15 15.16 18.03 11.81
C ASN A 15 16.46 17.45 11.20
N PRO A 16 17.57 17.34 11.97
CA PRO A 16 18.86 16.88 11.45
C PRO A 16 18.81 15.45 10.91
N ALA A 17 18.16 14.53 11.64
CA ALA A 17 18.06 13.12 11.23
C ALA A 17 17.26 12.97 9.92
N PHE A 18 16.18 13.74 9.76
CA PHE A 18 15.43 13.75 8.51
C PHE A 18 16.20 14.44 7.37
N ARG A 19 16.99 15.47 7.69
CA ARG A 19 17.87 16.13 6.71
C ARG A 19 18.93 15.17 6.16
N ASP A 20 19.57 14.39 7.04
CA ASP A 20 20.58 13.40 6.64
C ASP A 20 19.96 12.26 5.82
N TYR A 21 18.77 11.83 6.17
CA TYR A 21 17.99 10.88 5.37
C TYR A 21 17.69 11.46 3.98
N ALA A 22 17.16 12.66 3.91
CA ALA A 22 16.80 13.32 2.65
C ALA A 22 18.04 13.56 1.75
N ARG A 23 19.21 13.86 2.32
CA ARG A 23 20.46 14.01 1.57
C ARG A 23 20.81 12.76 0.79
N ARG A 24 20.67 11.58 1.39
CA ARG A 24 20.96 10.32 0.71
C ARG A 24 20.06 10.11 -0.53
N TYR A 25 18.80 10.55 -0.47
CA TYR A 25 17.91 10.46 -1.63
C TYR A 25 18.24 11.47 -2.71
N VAL A 26 18.71 12.67 -2.35
CA VAL A 26 19.21 13.66 -3.31
C VAL A 26 20.41 13.09 -4.06
N ASP A 27 21.39 12.53 -3.33
CA ASP A 27 22.58 11.94 -3.92
C ASP A 27 22.25 10.76 -4.85
N ILE A 28 21.30 9.89 -4.46
CA ILE A 28 20.83 8.77 -5.27
C ILE A 28 20.12 9.28 -6.53
N GLU A 29 19.27 10.30 -6.43
CA GLU A 29 18.56 10.87 -7.58
C GLU A 29 19.52 11.47 -8.58
N GLU A 30 20.53 12.22 -8.10
CA GLU A 30 21.53 12.83 -8.96
C GLU A 30 22.35 11.77 -9.70
N GLY A 31 22.86 10.76 -8.99
CA GLY A 31 23.61 9.66 -9.60
C GLY A 31 22.76 8.82 -10.58
N PHE A 32 21.49 8.60 -10.28
CA PHE A 32 20.56 7.94 -11.19
C PHE A 32 20.35 8.77 -12.47
N ARG A 33 20.15 10.07 -12.29
CA ARG A 33 19.95 11.01 -13.38
C ARG A 33 21.14 11.03 -14.35
N GLU A 34 22.37 11.11 -13.80
CA GLU A 34 23.60 11.03 -14.58
C GLU A 34 23.70 9.70 -15.35
N SER A 35 23.40 8.59 -14.69
CA SER A 35 23.45 7.26 -15.31
C SER A 35 22.44 7.12 -16.46
N VAL A 36 21.22 7.65 -16.31
CA VAL A 36 20.17 7.61 -17.35
C VAL A 36 20.58 8.46 -18.56
N VAL A 37 21.14 9.65 -18.33
CA VAL A 37 21.66 10.52 -19.42
C VAL A 37 22.84 9.84 -20.13
N ALA A 38 23.76 9.24 -19.39
CA ALA A 38 24.88 8.49 -19.97
C ALA A 38 24.42 7.29 -20.80
N PHE A 39 23.27 6.70 -20.46
CA PHE A 39 22.63 5.64 -21.22
C PHE A 39 21.91 6.14 -22.50
N GLY A 40 21.87 7.44 -22.75
CA GLY A 40 21.29 8.06 -23.93
C GLY A 40 19.83 8.45 -23.82
N VAL A 41 19.27 8.50 -22.60
CA VAL A 41 17.89 8.95 -22.34
C VAL A 41 17.91 10.36 -21.75
N PRO A 42 17.63 11.42 -22.54
CA PRO A 42 17.61 12.77 -22.03
C PRO A 42 16.40 13.02 -21.13
N PHE A 43 16.57 13.84 -20.09
CA PHE A 43 15.44 14.36 -19.34
C PHE A 43 14.87 15.62 -20.01
N ALA A 44 13.56 15.76 -20.03
CA ALA A 44 12.93 16.99 -20.47
C ALA A 44 13.31 18.15 -19.55
N GLU A 45 13.60 19.32 -20.13
CA GLU A 45 13.96 20.53 -19.36
C GLU A 45 12.78 21.07 -18.57
N ALA A 46 11.55 20.89 -19.08
CA ALA A 46 10.32 21.26 -18.40
C ALA A 46 9.21 20.24 -18.69
N ALA A 47 8.27 20.10 -17.76
CA ALA A 47 7.07 19.32 -17.99
C ALA A 47 6.16 20.03 -18.98
N ASP A 48 5.66 19.32 -20.00
CA ASP A 48 4.61 19.81 -20.88
C ASP A 48 3.26 19.71 -20.18
N GLU A 49 2.93 20.72 -19.39
CA GLU A 49 1.66 20.79 -18.67
C GLU A 49 0.45 20.91 -19.64
N SER A 50 0.62 21.57 -20.80
CA SER A 50 -0.47 21.71 -21.77
C SER A 50 -0.82 20.38 -22.42
N GLY A 51 0.15 19.57 -22.76
CA GLY A 51 -0.05 18.20 -23.24
C GLY A 51 -0.71 17.30 -22.19
N ARG A 52 -0.31 17.44 -20.93
CA ARG A 52 -0.92 16.71 -19.81
C ARG A 52 -2.39 17.07 -19.64
N GLU A 53 -2.73 18.35 -19.58
CA GLU A 53 -4.11 18.81 -19.42
C GLU A 53 -5.01 18.35 -20.56
N ALA A 54 -4.55 18.48 -21.80
CA ALA A 54 -5.28 18.00 -22.98
C ALA A 54 -5.53 16.48 -22.90
N THR A 55 -4.54 15.71 -22.49
CA THR A 55 -4.65 14.25 -22.32
C THR A 55 -5.65 13.89 -21.22
N VAL A 56 -5.57 14.56 -20.05
CA VAL A 56 -6.52 14.36 -18.96
C VAL A 56 -7.95 14.67 -19.40
N ALA A 57 -8.17 15.79 -20.09
CA ALA A 57 -9.48 16.17 -20.60
C ALA A 57 -10.03 15.15 -21.61
N ALA A 58 -9.18 14.68 -22.53
CA ALA A 58 -9.56 13.66 -23.51
C ALA A 58 -9.91 12.31 -22.86
N LEU A 59 -9.20 11.90 -21.80
CA LEU A 59 -9.50 10.69 -21.04
C LEU A 59 -10.77 10.84 -20.21
N ALA A 60 -10.97 12.00 -19.57
CA ALA A 60 -12.19 12.30 -18.83
C ALA A 60 -13.44 12.26 -19.73
N SER A 61 -13.34 12.78 -20.95
CA SER A 61 -14.45 12.72 -21.93
C SER A 61 -14.82 11.30 -22.37
N ARG A 62 -13.94 10.33 -22.15
CA ARG A 62 -14.15 8.89 -22.37
C ARG A 62 -14.66 8.14 -21.12
N GLY A 63 -15.03 8.86 -20.07
CA GLY A 63 -15.60 8.29 -18.84
C GLY A 63 -14.59 7.91 -17.77
N LEU A 64 -13.34 8.39 -17.85
CA LEU A 64 -12.41 8.23 -16.74
C LEU A 64 -12.71 9.28 -15.65
N HIS A 65 -12.59 8.86 -14.40
CA HIS A 65 -12.69 9.75 -13.24
C HIS A 65 -11.34 10.46 -13.02
N VAL A 66 -11.38 11.78 -13.01
CA VAL A 66 -10.22 12.62 -12.69
C VAL A 66 -10.22 12.89 -11.18
N LEU A 67 -9.14 12.53 -10.51
CA LEU A 67 -8.99 12.62 -9.07
C LEU A 67 -7.71 13.40 -8.73
N ASN A 68 -7.61 13.85 -7.46
CA ASN A 68 -6.41 14.47 -6.93
C ASN A 68 -5.90 15.64 -7.81
N ASP A 69 -6.80 16.55 -8.15
CA ASP A 69 -6.51 17.75 -8.96
C ASP A 69 -5.81 17.43 -10.30
N GLY A 70 -6.29 16.41 -11.00
CA GLY A 70 -5.71 15.96 -12.27
C GLY A 70 -4.47 15.09 -12.16
N LYS A 71 -4.04 14.73 -10.95
CA LYS A 71 -2.84 13.90 -10.71
C LYS A 71 -3.11 12.40 -10.75
N SER A 72 -4.39 11.99 -10.77
CA SER A 72 -4.79 10.59 -10.82
C SER A 72 -5.98 10.41 -11.75
N LEU A 73 -5.99 9.29 -12.47
CA LEU A 73 -7.09 8.87 -13.33
C LEU A 73 -7.55 7.46 -12.91
N ALA A 74 -8.85 7.25 -12.85
CA ALA A 74 -9.42 5.95 -12.55
C ALA A 74 -10.51 5.59 -13.58
N ALA A 75 -10.60 4.32 -13.93
CA ALA A 75 -11.64 3.76 -14.78
C ALA A 75 -12.44 2.71 -13.98
N GLY A 76 -13.76 2.73 -14.10
CA GLY A 76 -14.63 1.78 -13.43
C GLY A 76 -14.73 1.98 -11.92
N TRP A 77 -14.95 0.88 -11.19
CA TRP A 77 -15.11 0.90 -9.74
C TRP A 77 -13.80 1.27 -9.03
N GLN A 78 -13.94 1.99 -7.95
CA GLN A 78 -12.82 2.36 -7.08
C GLN A 78 -13.24 2.22 -5.61
N SER A 79 -12.38 1.62 -4.80
CA SER A 79 -12.61 1.48 -3.36
C SER A 79 -12.68 2.84 -2.67
N SER A 80 -13.61 3.01 -1.73
CA SER A 80 -13.71 4.20 -0.87
C SER A 80 -12.42 4.46 -0.08
N ALA A 81 -11.68 3.39 0.21
CA ALA A 81 -10.38 3.49 0.88
C ALA A 81 -9.33 4.24 0.04
N CYS A 82 -9.42 4.22 -1.30
CA CYS A 82 -8.51 4.98 -2.16
C CYS A 82 -8.74 6.48 -2.03
N GLU A 83 -9.98 6.94 -1.91
CA GLU A 83 -10.31 8.35 -1.70
C GLU A 83 -9.83 8.84 -0.33
N THR A 84 -10.11 8.06 0.73
CA THR A 84 -9.70 8.39 2.10
C THR A 84 -8.17 8.40 2.25
N CYS A 85 -7.47 7.45 1.63
CA CYS A 85 -6.00 7.40 1.63
C CYS A 85 -5.38 8.63 0.97
N ARG A 86 -5.95 9.10 -0.12
CA ARG A 86 -5.53 10.33 -0.81
C ARG A 86 -5.61 11.57 0.09
N LEU A 87 -6.65 11.65 0.90
CA LEU A 87 -6.85 12.78 1.81
C LEU A 87 -5.97 12.68 3.06
N GLY A 88 -5.39 11.52 3.35
CA GLY A 88 -4.57 11.27 4.54
C GLY A 88 -5.34 11.35 5.86
N LEU A 89 -6.68 11.28 5.80
CA LEU A 89 -7.56 11.44 6.94
C LEU A 89 -8.25 10.11 7.28
N GLY A 90 -8.21 9.73 8.56
CA GLY A 90 -8.95 8.57 9.06
C GLY A 90 -8.51 7.24 8.48
N THR A 91 -7.26 7.11 8.01
CA THR A 91 -6.71 5.86 7.49
C THR A 91 -5.36 5.52 8.11
N GLU A 92 -5.14 4.25 8.45
CA GLU A 92 -3.82 3.73 8.84
C GLU A 92 -3.62 2.32 8.30
N THR A 93 -2.36 2.01 7.94
CA THR A 93 -1.96 0.67 7.50
C THR A 93 -1.02 0.06 8.53
N PHE A 94 -1.37 -1.11 9.05
CA PHE A 94 -0.61 -1.84 10.05
C PHE A 94 0.23 -2.92 9.37
N VAL A 95 1.50 -3.03 9.76
CA VAL A 95 2.44 -4.04 9.28
C VAL A 95 2.59 -5.12 10.33
N MET A 96 2.03 -6.31 10.07
CA MET A 96 2.04 -7.43 11.02
C MET A 96 3.40 -8.11 11.08
N THR A 97 3.97 -8.43 9.93
CA THR A 97 5.23 -9.18 9.82
C THR A 97 5.96 -8.78 8.57
N LEU A 98 7.25 -9.05 8.48
CA LEU A 98 7.99 -9.01 7.22
C LEU A 98 8.25 -10.41 6.65
N ALA A 99 7.88 -11.49 7.36
CA ALA A 99 7.90 -12.84 6.83
C ALA A 99 6.98 -12.97 5.62
N CYS A 100 7.47 -13.61 4.56
CA CYS A 100 6.71 -13.89 3.36
C CYS A 100 7.25 -15.17 2.71
N PRO A 101 6.41 -16.08 2.22
CA PRO A 101 6.87 -17.29 1.53
C PRO A 101 7.32 -16.99 0.08
N ARG A 102 7.25 -15.74 -0.37
CA ARG A 102 7.63 -15.30 -1.71
C ARG A 102 8.92 -14.47 -1.68
N CYS A 103 9.70 -14.58 -2.76
CA CYS A 103 10.95 -13.85 -2.97
C CYS A 103 10.85 -12.94 -4.19
N CYS A 104 9.86 -12.03 -4.20
CA CYS A 104 9.66 -11.12 -5.33
C CYS A 104 10.86 -10.18 -5.51
N PHE A 105 11.43 -10.10 -6.73
CA PHE A 105 12.66 -9.34 -7.00
C PHE A 105 12.54 -7.84 -6.69
N PHE A 106 11.33 -7.29 -6.75
CA PHE A 106 11.02 -5.88 -6.46
C PHE A 106 10.64 -5.63 -4.99
N CYS A 107 10.66 -6.66 -4.13
CA CYS A 107 10.18 -6.52 -2.76
C CYS A 107 11.15 -5.66 -1.93
N PHE A 108 10.61 -4.60 -1.33
CA PHE A 108 11.38 -3.71 -0.47
C PHE A 108 11.59 -4.25 0.95
N ASN A 109 10.78 -5.23 1.38
CA ASN A 109 10.81 -5.73 2.76
C ASN A 109 12.20 -6.18 3.24
N PRO A 110 12.99 -6.94 2.47
CA PRO A 110 14.32 -7.36 2.89
C PRO A 110 15.30 -6.21 3.14
N ASN A 111 15.02 -5.03 2.58
CA ASN A 111 15.88 -3.85 2.73
C ASN A 111 15.48 -2.96 3.92
N GLN A 112 14.46 -3.35 4.68
CA GLN A 112 14.06 -2.58 5.85
C GLN A 112 15.01 -2.85 7.03
N ALA A 113 15.23 -1.81 7.83
CA ALA A 113 15.95 -1.98 9.10
C ALA A 113 15.23 -2.99 9.99
N ASP A 114 16.00 -3.81 10.69
CA ASP A 114 15.50 -4.86 11.58
C ASP A 114 14.61 -5.89 10.86
N PHE A 115 14.95 -6.21 9.60
CA PHE A 115 14.17 -7.19 8.81
C PHE A 115 14.08 -8.54 9.51
N ASP A 116 15.20 -9.08 10.00
CA ASP A 116 15.25 -10.42 10.62
C ASP A 116 14.36 -10.49 11.86
N GLY A 117 14.43 -9.49 12.74
CA GLY A 117 13.58 -9.40 13.92
C GLY A 117 12.09 -9.28 13.57
N ARG A 118 11.77 -8.52 12.54
CA ARG A 118 10.39 -8.32 12.08
C ARG A 118 9.86 -9.47 11.23
N ALA A 119 10.72 -10.32 10.68
CA ALA A 119 10.38 -11.54 9.96
C ALA A 119 10.30 -12.77 10.88
N ALA A 120 10.82 -12.71 12.09
CA ALA A 120 10.84 -13.84 13.04
C ALA A 120 9.44 -14.23 13.55
N GLY A 121 8.45 -13.32 13.46
CA GLY A 121 7.08 -13.61 13.92
C GLY A 121 6.12 -12.46 13.68
N PRO A 122 4.84 -12.63 14.06
CA PRO A 122 3.85 -11.57 13.96
C PRO A 122 4.04 -10.55 15.07
N ARG A 123 3.82 -9.28 14.76
CA ARG A 123 3.69 -8.21 15.75
C ARG A 123 2.26 -8.21 16.28
N ASP A 124 2.09 -7.84 17.53
CA ASP A 124 0.76 -7.63 18.10
C ASP A 124 0.14 -6.34 17.55
N VAL A 125 -0.42 -6.45 16.33
CA VAL A 125 -1.10 -5.34 15.65
C VAL A 125 -2.45 -5.00 16.27
N ALA A 126 -3.08 -5.94 16.97
CA ALA A 126 -4.30 -5.67 17.72
C ALA A 126 -4.01 -4.75 18.91
N ALA A 127 -2.95 -5.00 19.67
CA ALA A 127 -2.52 -4.10 20.74
C ALA A 127 -2.07 -2.73 20.20
N GLN A 128 -1.43 -2.67 19.04
CA GLN A 128 -1.11 -1.39 18.39
C GLN A 128 -2.38 -0.60 18.06
N LEU A 129 -3.39 -1.25 17.51
CA LEU A 129 -4.68 -0.64 17.19
C LEU A 129 -5.38 -0.09 18.45
N GLU A 130 -5.36 -0.86 19.52
CA GLU A 130 -5.86 -0.42 20.84
C GLU A 130 -5.12 0.82 21.37
N ALA A 131 -3.80 0.83 21.26
CA ALA A 131 -2.99 1.97 21.66
C ALA A 131 -3.36 3.23 20.86
N ARG A 132 -3.61 3.10 19.56
CA ARG A 132 -4.11 4.19 18.72
C ARG A 132 -5.48 4.67 19.16
N ALA A 133 -6.41 3.77 19.46
CA ALA A 133 -7.74 4.11 19.93
C ALA A 133 -7.68 4.86 21.28
N ARG A 134 -6.86 4.38 22.23
CA ARG A 134 -6.63 5.05 23.52
C ARG A 134 -5.99 6.44 23.35
N ALA A 135 -5.15 6.61 22.34
CA ALA A 135 -4.56 7.92 22.00
C ALA A 135 -5.53 8.86 21.26
N GLY A 136 -6.80 8.45 21.08
CA GLY A 136 -7.84 9.29 20.46
C GLY A 136 -7.92 9.19 18.94
N ALA A 137 -7.23 8.25 18.30
CA ALA A 137 -7.38 8.03 16.85
C ALA A 137 -8.83 7.75 16.46
N ARG A 138 -9.20 8.18 15.28
CA ARG A 138 -10.50 7.93 14.66
C ARG A 138 -10.26 7.42 13.24
N TYR A 139 -10.58 6.15 13.01
CA TYR A 139 -10.39 5.53 11.70
C TYR A 139 -11.72 5.27 11.01
N THR A 140 -11.80 5.67 9.77
CA THR A 140 -12.83 5.24 8.82
C THR A 140 -12.35 4.06 7.99
N HIS A 141 -11.04 3.94 7.81
CA HIS A 141 -10.39 2.86 7.05
C HIS A 141 -9.14 2.38 7.78
N VAL A 142 -8.99 1.07 7.90
CA VAL A 142 -7.76 0.43 8.36
C VAL A 142 -7.32 -0.65 7.40
N ALA A 143 -6.02 -0.82 7.25
CA ALA A 143 -5.47 -1.87 6.43
C ALA A 143 -4.46 -2.72 7.20
N LEU A 144 -4.41 -4.01 6.90
CA LEU A 144 -3.38 -4.92 7.35
C LEU A 144 -2.52 -5.34 6.17
N THR A 145 -1.20 -5.25 6.35
CA THR A 145 -0.19 -5.60 5.35
C THR A 145 1.04 -6.20 6.04
N GLY A 146 2.09 -6.40 5.24
CA GLY A 146 3.38 -6.87 5.74
C GLY A 146 4.16 -7.59 4.64
N GLY A 147 4.83 -8.68 5.02
CA GLY A 147 5.24 -9.72 4.10
C GLY A 147 3.99 -10.47 3.60
N GLU A 148 3.52 -11.44 4.39
CA GLU A 148 2.25 -12.12 4.14
C GLU A 148 1.47 -12.32 5.45
N PRO A 149 0.44 -11.52 5.71
CA PRO A 149 -0.34 -11.63 6.95
C PRO A 149 -1.00 -12.99 7.13
N LEU A 150 -1.36 -13.68 6.06
CA LEU A 150 -2.03 -14.99 6.12
C LEU A 150 -1.11 -16.15 6.53
N LEU A 151 0.18 -15.91 6.78
CA LEU A 151 1.02 -16.83 7.54
C LEU A 151 0.57 -16.95 9.01
N TYR A 152 -0.17 -15.95 9.50
CA TYR A 152 -0.67 -15.85 10.87
C TYR A 152 -2.18 -15.55 10.84
N PRO A 153 -3.00 -16.55 10.44
CA PRO A 153 -4.43 -16.33 10.21
C PRO A 153 -5.20 -15.96 11.48
N ASP A 154 -4.79 -16.47 12.65
CA ASP A 154 -5.46 -16.17 13.91
C ASP A 154 -5.26 -14.72 14.32
N GLU A 155 -4.04 -14.21 14.23
CA GLU A 155 -3.69 -12.82 14.52
C GLU A 155 -4.33 -11.87 13.49
N THR A 156 -4.40 -12.30 12.22
CA THR A 156 -5.06 -11.54 11.16
C THR A 156 -6.57 -11.40 11.46
N VAL A 157 -7.23 -12.48 11.84
CA VAL A 157 -8.66 -12.46 12.21
C VAL A 157 -8.88 -11.62 13.48
N ALA A 158 -8.00 -11.78 14.48
CA ALA A 158 -8.07 -11.01 15.73
C ALA A 158 -7.96 -9.49 15.47
N PHE A 159 -7.06 -9.07 14.59
CA PHE A 159 -6.91 -7.67 14.19
C PHE A 159 -8.21 -7.10 13.61
N PHE A 160 -8.84 -7.77 12.64
CA PHE A 160 -10.06 -7.28 12.01
C PHE A 160 -11.26 -7.27 12.96
N ARG A 161 -11.39 -8.28 13.82
CA ARG A 161 -12.41 -8.28 14.87
C ARG A 161 -12.23 -7.09 15.79
N ARG A 162 -10.99 -6.84 16.23
CA ARG A 162 -10.67 -5.73 17.11
C ARG A 162 -10.87 -4.37 16.46
N ALA A 163 -10.55 -4.25 15.18
CA ALA A 163 -10.80 -3.03 14.42
C ALA A 163 -12.30 -2.67 14.39
N ARG A 164 -13.16 -3.65 14.13
CA ARG A 164 -14.62 -3.47 14.12
C ARG A 164 -15.17 -3.07 15.49
N GLU A 165 -14.62 -3.64 16.56
CA GLU A 165 -15.03 -3.32 17.93
C GLU A 165 -14.65 -1.89 18.33
N LEU A 166 -13.42 -1.46 18.01
CA LEU A 166 -12.88 -0.16 18.38
C LEU A 166 -13.41 0.98 17.51
N PHE A 167 -13.68 0.68 16.25
CA PHE A 167 -14.09 1.66 15.24
C PHE A 167 -15.32 1.15 14.49
N PRO A 168 -16.52 1.25 15.08
CA PRO A 168 -17.77 0.80 14.45
C PRO A 168 -17.94 1.43 13.05
N GLY A 169 -18.20 0.59 12.04
CA GLY A 169 -18.33 1.03 10.65
C GLY A 169 -17.01 1.23 9.90
N VAL A 170 -15.87 0.89 10.51
CA VAL A 170 -14.57 0.97 9.83
C VAL A 170 -14.54 0.05 8.60
N HIS A 171 -14.05 0.57 7.49
CA HIS A 171 -13.74 -0.23 6.30
C HIS A 171 -12.36 -0.89 6.49
N ALA A 172 -12.38 -2.19 6.71
CA ALA A 172 -11.20 -3.00 7.02
C ALA A 172 -10.68 -3.71 5.78
N ARG A 173 -9.39 -3.57 5.47
CA ARG A 173 -8.75 -4.06 4.25
C ARG A 173 -7.54 -4.93 4.52
N LEU A 174 -7.41 -6.02 3.77
CA LEU A 174 -6.26 -6.93 3.78
C LEU A 174 -5.47 -6.82 2.48
N TYR A 175 -4.16 -6.66 2.57
CA TYR A 175 -3.23 -6.87 1.47
C TYR A 175 -2.58 -8.25 1.58
N THR A 176 -2.67 -9.05 0.53
CA THR A 176 -2.13 -10.42 0.53
C THR A 176 -1.71 -10.87 -0.86
N SER A 177 -0.80 -11.83 -0.94
CA SER A 177 -0.55 -12.62 -2.16
C SER A 177 -1.52 -13.80 -2.30
N GLY A 178 -2.36 -14.03 -1.30
CA GLY A 178 -3.23 -15.19 -1.18
C GLY A 178 -2.53 -16.45 -0.65
N SER A 179 -1.23 -16.38 -0.33
CA SER A 179 -0.53 -17.51 0.28
C SER A 179 -1.12 -17.79 1.66
N GLY A 180 -1.60 -19.02 1.88
CA GLY A 180 -2.27 -19.41 3.14
C GLY A 180 -3.77 -19.13 3.17
N LEU A 181 -4.38 -18.52 2.15
CA LEU A 181 -5.82 -18.32 2.11
C LEU A 181 -6.56 -19.64 1.84
N THR A 182 -7.29 -20.10 2.84
CA THR A 182 -8.21 -21.25 2.76
C THR A 182 -9.66 -20.79 2.80
N ASP A 183 -10.59 -21.66 2.43
CA ASP A 183 -12.04 -21.36 2.52
C ASP A 183 -12.45 -21.09 3.98
N GLU A 184 -11.86 -21.80 4.94
CA GLU A 184 -12.06 -21.57 6.38
C GLU A 184 -11.53 -20.18 6.79
N ALA A 185 -10.30 -19.83 6.42
CA ALA A 185 -9.71 -18.53 6.73
C ALA A 185 -10.56 -17.41 6.13
N LEU A 186 -11.04 -17.56 4.90
CA LEU A 186 -11.90 -16.60 4.22
C LEU A 186 -13.22 -16.39 4.98
N GLY A 187 -13.87 -17.46 5.43
CA GLY A 187 -15.07 -17.38 6.25
C GLY A 187 -14.82 -16.64 7.57
N ARG A 188 -13.74 -16.98 8.27
CA ARG A 188 -13.34 -16.32 9.53
C ARG A 188 -13.03 -14.84 9.35
N LEU A 189 -12.39 -14.45 8.25
CA LEU A 189 -12.09 -13.06 7.91
C LEU A 189 -13.38 -12.27 7.63
N ARG A 190 -14.32 -12.84 6.85
CA ARG A 190 -15.63 -12.25 6.63
C ARG A 190 -16.36 -12.00 7.96
N ASP A 191 -16.42 -13.01 8.81
CA ASP A 191 -17.13 -12.94 10.10
C ASP A 191 -16.46 -11.97 11.08
N ALA A 192 -15.15 -11.75 10.93
CA ALA A 192 -14.40 -10.72 11.66
C ALA A 192 -14.68 -9.29 11.15
N GLY A 193 -15.35 -9.13 10.01
CA GLY A 193 -15.71 -7.83 9.45
C GLY A 193 -14.72 -7.30 8.42
N LEU A 194 -13.95 -8.18 7.78
CA LEU A 194 -13.14 -7.77 6.62
C LEU A 194 -14.06 -7.29 5.49
N ALA A 195 -13.83 -6.08 5.01
CA ALA A 195 -14.62 -5.44 3.96
C ALA A 195 -13.97 -5.53 2.59
N GLU A 196 -12.65 -5.55 2.52
CA GLU A 196 -11.91 -5.52 1.25
C GLU A 196 -10.67 -6.41 1.30
N ILE A 197 -10.42 -7.18 0.22
CA ILE A 197 -9.15 -7.87 -0.02
C ILE A 197 -8.47 -7.31 -1.27
N ARG A 198 -7.20 -6.95 -1.13
CA ARG A 198 -6.34 -6.60 -2.26
C ARG A 198 -5.31 -7.68 -2.51
N PHE A 199 -5.50 -8.40 -3.59
CA PHE A 199 -4.56 -9.42 -4.03
C PHE A 199 -3.39 -8.81 -4.80
N SER A 200 -2.19 -9.19 -4.40
CA SER A 200 -0.99 -8.95 -5.19
C SER A 200 -0.77 -10.10 -6.17
N VAL A 201 -1.27 -9.96 -7.38
CA VAL A 201 -1.02 -10.94 -8.44
C VAL A 201 0.44 -10.84 -8.89
N LYS A 202 1.19 -11.92 -8.75
CA LYS A 202 2.61 -11.99 -9.12
C LYS A 202 2.75 -12.72 -10.45
N THR A 203 3.63 -12.22 -11.30
CA THR A 203 3.89 -12.78 -12.64
C THR A 203 5.21 -13.53 -12.73
N ASP A 204 6.03 -13.47 -11.68
CA ASP A 204 7.33 -14.12 -11.56
C ASP A 204 7.25 -15.64 -11.37
N GLY A 205 6.12 -16.15 -10.85
CA GLY A 205 5.85 -17.59 -10.69
C GLY A 205 5.29 -18.29 -11.92
N GLY A 206 5.13 -17.59 -13.04
CA GLY A 206 4.61 -18.14 -14.29
C GLY A 206 3.08 -18.32 -14.33
N PRO A 207 2.53 -18.91 -15.41
CA PRO A 207 1.08 -18.99 -15.65
C PRO A 207 0.32 -19.73 -14.53
N SER A 208 0.84 -20.82 -14.00
CA SER A 208 0.20 -21.61 -12.96
C SER A 208 0.02 -20.84 -11.64
N ASP A 209 0.95 -19.97 -11.29
CA ASP A 209 0.85 -19.12 -10.10
C ASP A 209 -0.22 -18.04 -10.28
N ILE A 210 -0.30 -17.49 -11.49
CA ILE A 210 -1.35 -16.53 -11.85
C ILE A 210 -2.72 -17.22 -11.79
N GLU A 211 -2.89 -18.39 -12.40
CA GLU A 211 -4.15 -19.14 -12.38
C GLU A 211 -4.58 -19.49 -10.96
N ARG A 212 -3.65 -19.93 -10.11
CA ARG A 212 -3.91 -20.20 -8.70
C ARG A 212 -4.42 -18.93 -7.99
N THR A 213 -3.76 -17.80 -8.19
CA THR A 213 -4.15 -16.53 -7.56
C THR A 213 -5.52 -16.06 -8.06
N LEU A 214 -5.80 -16.17 -9.37
CA LEU A 214 -7.12 -15.87 -9.95
C LEU A 214 -8.22 -16.79 -9.38
N GLY A 215 -7.91 -18.07 -9.13
CA GLY A 215 -8.81 -19.01 -8.44
C GLY A 215 -9.18 -18.53 -7.02
N LEU A 216 -8.19 -18.02 -6.25
CA LEU A 216 -8.43 -17.45 -4.92
C LEU A 216 -9.25 -16.15 -4.99
N ILE A 217 -8.98 -15.29 -5.95
CA ILE A 217 -9.78 -14.07 -6.19
C ILE A 217 -11.24 -14.42 -6.46
N LYS A 218 -11.50 -15.38 -7.36
CA LYS A 218 -12.88 -15.82 -7.66
C LYS A 218 -13.63 -16.32 -6.41
N LYS A 219 -12.96 -17.04 -5.52
CA LYS A 219 -13.54 -17.47 -4.24
C LYS A 219 -13.81 -16.28 -3.31
N ALA A 220 -12.88 -15.36 -3.23
CA ALA A 220 -12.99 -14.18 -2.37
C ALA A 220 -14.13 -13.26 -2.80
N VAL A 221 -14.34 -13.03 -4.10
CA VAL A 221 -15.45 -12.23 -4.66
C VAL A 221 -16.83 -12.69 -4.19
N GLY A 222 -17.00 -14.00 -3.95
CA GLY A 222 -18.26 -14.54 -3.42
C GLY A 222 -18.44 -14.40 -1.90
N ALA A 223 -17.40 -14.00 -1.17
CA ALA A 223 -17.38 -14.03 0.29
C ALA A 223 -17.13 -12.68 0.94
N ILE A 224 -16.36 -11.81 0.31
CA ILE A 224 -15.97 -10.47 0.81
C ILE A 224 -16.61 -9.41 -0.09
N PRO A 225 -17.12 -8.29 0.47
CA PRO A 225 -17.83 -7.27 -0.33
C PRO A 225 -16.98 -6.68 -1.46
N ASP A 226 -15.72 -6.39 -1.20
CA ASP A 226 -14.81 -5.74 -2.13
C ASP A 226 -13.54 -6.59 -2.35
N VAL A 227 -13.26 -6.98 -3.59
CA VAL A 227 -12.08 -7.80 -3.95
C VAL A 227 -11.39 -7.27 -5.22
#